data_231ff6f190a78a661a1f8305bf66e777
#
_entry.id   231ff6f190a78a661a1f8305bf66e777
#
_cell.length_a   1.000
_cell.length_b   1.000
_cell.length_c   1.000
_cell.angle_alpha   90.00
_cell.angle_beta   90.00
_cell.angle_gamma   90.00
#
_symmetry.space_group_name_H-M   'P 1'
#
loop_
_entity.id
_entity.type
_entity.pdbx_description
1 polymer ?
#
loop_
_entity_poly.entity_id
_entity_poly.type
_entity_poly.pdbx_seq_one_letter_code
_entity_poly.pdbx_strand_id
1 'polypeptide(L)'
;MQFYYITFRSVTFAQRAEKLLSQRQVRSSLMRTPRWMEEQGCGYALKLWTYNIASAVNLLRESKVQLRKVYVQLEDGQMEEVKL
;
A
#
# COMPACT_ATOMS: atom_id res chain seq x y z
N MET A 1 -0.25 6.76 14.64
CA MET A 1 -0.53 5.89 13.50
C MET A 1 -1.13 6.69 12.37
N GLN A 2 -0.77 6.33 11.15
CA GLN A 2 -1.30 7.00 9.96
C GLN A 2 -1.79 5.97 8.96
N PHE A 3 -2.72 6.41 8.12
CA PHE A 3 -3.14 5.59 6.98
C PHE A 3 -2.17 5.79 5.83
N TYR A 4 -1.77 4.67 5.24
CA TYR A 4 -0.95 4.65 4.05
C TYR A 4 -1.66 3.84 2.97
N TYR A 5 -1.32 4.14 1.72
CA TYR A 5 -1.85 3.41 0.58
C TYR A 5 -0.68 2.92 -0.24
N ILE A 6 -0.64 1.62 -0.51
CA ILE A 6 0.37 1.03 -1.39
C ILE A 6 -0.34 0.57 -2.65
N THR A 7 0.14 1.00 -3.81
CA THR A 7 -0.49 0.63 -5.07
C THR A 7 0.24 -0.53 -5.74
N PHE A 8 -0.52 -1.33 -6.47
CA PHE A 8 -0.03 -2.52 -7.15
C PHE A 8 -0.62 -2.59 -8.55
N ARG A 9 0.09 -3.20 -9.47
CA ARG A 9 -0.41 -3.42 -10.83
C ARG A 9 -1.41 -4.56 -10.89
N SER A 10 -1.21 -5.59 -10.07
CA SER A 10 -2.04 -6.77 -10.15
C SER A 10 -2.68 -7.07 -8.81
N VAL A 11 -3.89 -7.64 -8.88
CA VAL A 11 -4.60 -8.07 -7.69
C VAL A 11 -3.84 -9.18 -6.96
N THR A 12 -3.11 -10.01 -7.71
CA THR A 12 -2.34 -11.10 -7.11
C THR A 12 -1.26 -10.58 -6.17
N PHE A 13 -0.51 -9.56 -6.61
CA PHE A 13 0.48 -8.94 -5.75
C PHE A 13 -0.16 -8.25 -4.55
N ALA A 14 -1.28 -7.58 -4.77
CA ALA A 14 -1.99 -6.90 -3.69
C ALA A 14 -2.48 -7.91 -2.64
N GLN A 15 -3.02 -9.03 -3.08
CA GLN A 15 -3.49 -10.09 -2.17
C GLN A 15 -2.34 -10.73 -1.40
N ARG A 16 -1.21 -10.97 -2.05
CA ARG A 16 -0.02 -11.49 -1.36
C ARG A 16 0.48 -10.52 -0.32
N ALA A 17 0.50 -9.23 -0.66
CA ALA A 17 0.90 -8.19 0.28
C ALA A 17 -0.02 -8.14 1.49
N GLU A 18 -1.32 -8.21 1.26
CA GLU A 18 -2.30 -8.21 2.34
C GLU A 18 -2.05 -9.37 3.30
N LYS A 19 -1.81 -10.55 2.76
CA LYS A 19 -1.55 -11.74 3.57
C LYS A 19 -0.27 -11.61 4.40
N LEU A 20 0.80 -11.14 3.78
CA LEU A 20 2.08 -10.95 4.46
C LEU A 20 1.97 -9.91 5.58
N LEU A 21 1.29 -8.81 5.32
CA LEU A 21 1.09 -7.76 6.32
C LEU A 21 0.24 -8.28 7.48
N SER A 22 -0.78 -9.06 7.17
CA SER A 22 -1.63 -9.66 8.19
C SER A 22 -0.84 -10.57 9.13
N GLN A 23 0.13 -11.32 8.60
CA GLN A 23 1.00 -12.17 9.41
C GLN A 23 1.88 -11.39 10.37
N ARG A 24 2.11 -10.12 10.09
CA ARG A 24 2.85 -9.22 10.96
C ARG A 24 1.92 -8.29 11.74
N GLN A 25 0.63 -8.63 11.78
CA GLN A 25 -0.39 -7.89 12.51
C GLN A 25 -0.57 -6.45 12.01
N VAL A 26 -0.30 -6.23 10.73
CA VAL A 26 -0.60 -4.97 10.07
C VAL A 26 -1.92 -5.12 9.35
N ARG A 27 -2.91 -4.33 9.75
CA ARG A 27 -4.21 -4.36 9.11
C ARG A 27 -4.16 -3.65 7.77
N SER A 28 -4.75 -4.28 6.77
CA SER A 28 -4.85 -3.68 5.46
C SER A 28 -6.20 -4.01 4.83
N SER A 29 -6.61 -3.18 3.90
CA SER A 29 -7.88 -3.34 3.19
C SER A 29 -7.61 -3.19 1.70
N LEU A 30 -7.99 -4.22 0.95
CA LEU A 30 -7.81 -4.22 -0.51
C LEU A 30 -8.90 -3.38 -1.16
N MET A 31 -8.50 -2.55 -2.12
CA MET A 31 -9.43 -1.70 -2.84
C MET A 31 -8.92 -1.47 -4.25
N ARG A 32 -9.81 -1.03 -5.14
CA ARG A 32 -9.40 -0.55 -6.44
C ARG A 32 -8.70 0.79 -6.27
N THR A 33 -7.63 0.97 -7.05
CA THR A 33 -6.88 2.23 -6.99
C THR A 33 -7.78 3.39 -7.44
N PRO A 34 -7.93 4.44 -6.62
CA PRO A 34 -8.65 5.62 -7.06
C PRO A 34 -8.00 6.27 -8.28
N ARG A 35 -8.81 6.97 -9.08
CA ARG A 35 -8.32 7.56 -10.33
C ARG A 35 -7.10 8.44 -10.16
N TRP A 36 -7.06 9.23 -9.11
CA TRP A 36 -5.95 10.14 -8.90
C TRP A 36 -4.64 9.43 -8.56
N MET A 37 -4.69 8.16 -8.14
CA MET A 37 -3.52 7.33 -7.89
C MET A 37 -3.13 6.50 -9.11
N GLU A 38 -4.03 6.37 -10.08
CA GLU A 38 -3.77 5.57 -11.27
C GLU A 38 -2.96 6.36 -12.28
N GLU A 39 -1.92 5.74 -12.79
CA GLU A 39 -1.15 6.33 -13.87
C GLU A 39 -1.46 5.68 -15.21
N GLN A 40 -1.91 4.42 -15.21
CA GLN A 40 -2.04 3.63 -16.43
C GLN A 40 -3.25 2.70 -16.38
N GLY A 41 -4.40 3.20 -16.01
CA GLY A 41 -5.62 2.40 -16.05
C GLY A 41 -5.87 1.62 -14.78
N CYS A 42 -6.13 0.33 -14.88
CA CYS A 42 -6.55 -0.49 -13.75
C CYS A 42 -5.43 -0.80 -12.78
N GLY A 43 -5.73 -0.73 -11.49
CA GLY A 43 -4.78 -1.08 -10.46
C GLY A 43 -5.50 -1.36 -9.16
N TYR A 44 -4.72 -1.81 -8.18
CA TYR A 44 -5.22 -2.15 -6.85
C TYR A 44 -4.37 -1.48 -5.80
N ALA A 45 -4.98 -1.19 -4.66
CA ALA A 45 -4.27 -0.55 -3.55
C ALA A 45 -4.63 -1.25 -2.25
N LEU A 46 -3.69 -1.22 -1.33
CA LEU A 46 -3.94 -1.58 0.06
C LEU A 46 -3.92 -0.33 0.89
N LYS A 47 -5.01 -0.10 1.61
CA LYS A 47 -5.05 0.90 2.66
C LYS A 47 -4.60 0.23 3.94
N LEU A 48 -3.55 0.74 4.56
CA LEU A 48 -3.03 0.13 5.78
C LEU A 48 -2.81 1.17 6.86
N TRP A 49 -2.87 0.69 8.08
CA TRP A 49 -2.73 1.48 9.29
C TRP A 49 -1.48 1.03 10.00
N THR A 50 -0.46 1.87 10.05
CA THR A 50 0.81 1.48 10.65
C THR A 50 1.57 2.67 11.21
N TYR A 51 2.44 2.40 12.17
CA TYR A 51 3.41 3.38 12.66
C TYR A 51 4.65 3.44 11.77
N ASN A 52 4.97 2.35 11.10
CA ASN A 52 6.24 2.24 10.38
C ASN A 52 6.03 1.67 8.99
N ILE A 53 5.78 2.59 8.05
CA ILE A 53 5.54 2.20 6.65
C ILE A 53 6.82 1.63 6.01
N ALA A 54 7.99 2.11 6.41
CA ALA A 54 9.24 1.62 5.84
C ALA A 54 9.42 0.13 6.14
N SER A 55 9.10 -0.30 7.35
CA SER A 55 9.16 -1.70 7.73
C SER A 55 8.20 -2.54 6.90
N ALA A 56 6.99 -2.06 6.70
CA ALA A 56 5.99 -2.77 5.89
C ALA A 56 6.45 -2.91 4.44
N VAL A 57 6.96 -1.84 3.86
CA VAL A 57 7.46 -1.84 2.49
C VAL A 57 8.67 -2.77 2.35
N ASN A 58 9.58 -2.75 3.31
CA ASN A 58 10.74 -3.63 3.29
C ASN A 58 10.32 -5.10 3.35
N LEU A 59 9.34 -5.43 4.17
CA LEU A 59 8.82 -6.79 4.23
C LEU A 59 8.32 -7.25 2.85
N LEU A 60 7.56 -6.41 2.16
CA LEU A 60 7.05 -6.74 0.85
C LEU A 60 8.17 -6.91 -0.17
N ARG A 61 9.15 -6.02 -0.15
CA ARG A 61 10.30 -6.11 -1.07
C ARG A 61 11.13 -7.35 -0.83
N GLU A 62 11.40 -7.67 0.42
CA GLU A 62 12.14 -8.89 0.77
C GLU A 62 11.40 -10.15 0.36
N SER A 63 10.08 -10.10 0.35
CA SER A 63 9.24 -11.21 -0.09
C SER A 63 9.00 -11.21 -1.60
N LYS A 64 9.66 -10.31 -2.32
CA LYS A 64 9.58 -10.17 -3.79
C LYS A 64 8.17 -9.85 -4.27
N VAL A 65 7.42 -9.11 -3.47
CA VAL A 65 6.14 -8.57 -3.88
C VAL A 65 6.37 -7.19 -4.47
N GLN A 66 6.11 -7.06 -5.77
CA GLN A 66 6.31 -5.79 -6.47
C GLN A 66 5.19 -4.82 -6.14
N LEU A 67 5.56 -3.64 -5.68
CA LEU A 67 4.63 -2.55 -5.45
C LEU A 67 4.99 -1.38 -6.38
N ARG A 68 4.06 -0.45 -6.54
CA ARG A 68 4.29 0.71 -7.40
C ARG A 68 4.64 1.94 -6.58
N LYS A 69 3.67 2.48 -5.88
CA LYS A 69 3.84 3.72 -5.13
C LYS A 69 3.26 3.59 -3.73
N VAL A 70 3.71 4.45 -2.86
CA VAL A 70 3.22 4.54 -1.49
C VAL A 70 2.74 5.97 -1.26
N TYR A 71 1.56 6.10 -0.66
CA TYR A 71 1.00 7.40 -0.30
C TYR A 71 0.67 7.42 1.19
N VAL A 72 0.77 8.60 1.79
CA VAL A 72 0.33 8.81 3.17
C VAL A 72 -0.86 9.76 3.17
N GLN A 73 -1.85 9.47 4.01
CA GLN A 73 -2.98 10.35 4.21
C GLN A 73 -2.66 11.32 5.34
N LEU A 74 -2.67 12.61 5.03
CA LEU A 74 -2.40 13.66 6.00
C LEU A 74 -3.64 13.97 6.83
N GLU A 75 -3.48 14.73 7.90
CA GLU A 75 -4.57 15.05 8.83
C GLU A 75 -5.73 15.77 8.16
N ASP A 76 -5.44 16.60 7.16
CA ASP A 76 -6.48 17.32 6.43
C ASP A 76 -7.12 16.49 5.32
N GLY A 77 -6.78 15.22 5.23
CA GLY A 77 -7.31 14.31 4.21
C GLY A 77 -6.54 14.30 2.90
N GLN A 78 -5.57 15.19 2.74
CA GLN A 78 -4.75 15.21 1.54
C GLN A 78 -3.79 14.02 1.52
N MET A 79 -3.40 13.64 0.31
CA MET A 79 -2.48 12.52 0.11
C MET A 79 -1.15 13.01 -0.43
N GLU A 80 -0.08 12.43 0.08
CA GLU A 80 1.26 12.72 -0.40
C GLU A 80 1.97 11.42 -0.75
N GLU A 81 2.74 11.45 -1.84
CA GLU A 81 3.57 10.30 -2.19
C GLU A 81 4.75 10.21 -1.24
N VAL A 82 5.00 8.98 -0.76
CA VAL A 82 6.14 8.70 0.12
C VAL A 82 7.19 7.99 -0.71
N LYS A 83 8.37 8.56 -0.78
CA LYS A 83 9.48 7.97 -1.52
C LYS A 83 10.29 7.09 -0.58
N LEU A 84 10.28 5.80 -0.88
CA LEU A 84 10.99 4.81 -0.06
C LEU A 84 11.94 3.96 -0.88
#